data_f3f0263d8b59bd6133dcb6a8b0823895
#
_entry.id   f3f0263d8b59bd6133dcb6a8b0823895
#
_cell.length_a   1.000
_cell.length_b   1.000
_cell.length_c   1.000
_cell.angle_alpha   90.00
_cell.angle_beta   90.00
_cell.angle_gamma   90.00
#
_symmetry.space_group_name_H-M   'P 1'
#
loop_
_entity.id
_entity.type
_entity.pdbx_description
1 polymer ?
#
loop_
_entity_poly.entity_id
_entity_poly.type
_entity_poly.pdbx_seq_one_letter_code
_entity_poly.pdbx_strand_id
1 'polypeptide(L)'
;PMENVQISVKLEESLVAARQGKAFCYVGSRGSTTQCDLSEDESQITAKIDKLSRQQGVTVAVGFKSGTFSEYQETLMEKLIGIWHLMQILAYTIATPLAIFLIIRYRRLVGRDKELKPVPPEYLPPEDISVLMSTYVLKKYDPFKIKGLPKVAQLLDLAVRHYIKIYEVKKSSLFSGAQYEIEIIKDLQELKAEEIEVIQDMFDSPSIPKPGQRLNLKNLQNNIKYMTRTRDDDKNLETLAREKYGLCEQNPEVKRIMRGWFKRVLVLAVLLLSPMLLVMSIMLVLASRGWSLTDDGLSLRRYLEGLKMYIGVAEAERLNILQSPEGTEKVVVDVNDGKQLVKLYERVLPYAVLFGQEKNWSKQMGKYYEQVGEAPDWYVGQGAFNAVAFSSGLNGLSTAAGHASDYSSTSGGSSGGGFAGGGGGGGGGGGW
;
A
#
# COMPACT_ATOMS: atom_id res chain seq x y z
N PRO A 1 -11.70 23.99 39.19
CA PRO A 1 -11.57 25.23 39.93
C PRO A 1 -10.64 25.00 41.12
N MET A 2 -9.85 26.03 41.47
CA MET A 2 -9.05 26.05 42.70
C MET A 2 -9.73 26.99 43.68
N GLU A 3 -9.73 26.66 44.97
CA GLU A 3 -10.32 27.48 46.02
C GLU A 3 -9.22 27.87 47.01
N ASN A 4 -9.35 29.06 47.60
CA ASN A 4 -8.37 29.63 48.54
C ASN A 4 -6.95 29.67 48.02
N VAL A 5 -6.77 30.20 46.81
CA VAL A 5 -5.43 30.33 46.19
C VAL A 5 -4.67 31.48 46.82
N GLN A 6 -3.47 31.19 47.34
CA GLN A 6 -2.57 32.18 47.88
C GLN A 6 -1.27 32.16 47.08
N ILE A 7 -0.89 33.36 46.55
CA ILE A 7 0.35 33.54 45.79
C ILE A 7 1.24 34.51 46.60
N SER A 8 2.44 34.05 46.90
CA SER A 8 3.41 34.85 47.62
C SER A 8 4.63 35.11 46.74
N VAL A 9 4.94 36.35 46.50
CA VAL A 9 6.12 36.83 45.78
C VAL A 9 7.09 37.42 46.81
N LYS A 10 8.21 36.78 47.03
CA LYS A 10 9.30 37.28 47.86
C LYS A 10 10.30 38.04 47.01
N LEU A 11 10.62 39.23 47.42
CA LEU A 11 11.64 40.08 46.79
C LEU A 11 12.97 39.94 47.53
N GLU A 12 14.05 39.83 46.79
CA GLU A 12 15.39 39.87 47.31
C GLU A 12 15.70 41.26 47.85
N GLU A 13 16.58 41.43 48.81
CA GLU A 13 16.91 42.73 49.43
C GLU A 13 17.28 43.80 48.41
N SER A 14 18.00 43.42 47.35
CA SER A 14 18.38 44.31 46.24
C SER A 14 17.16 44.85 45.49
N LEU A 15 16.13 44.04 45.34
CA LEU A 15 14.88 44.41 44.66
C LEU A 15 13.92 45.18 45.56
N VAL A 16 13.95 44.92 46.87
CA VAL A 16 13.18 45.71 47.84
C VAL A 16 13.59 47.22 47.76
N ALA A 17 14.88 47.49 47.74
CA ALA A 17 15.42 48.84 47.65
C ALA A 17 15.11 49.54 46.29
N ALA A 18 14.93 48.77 45.23
CA ALA A 18 14.65 49.24 43.89
C ALA A 18 13.15 49.33 43.59
N ARG A 19 12.27 48.86 44.47
CA ARG A 19 10.82 48.85 44.29
C ARG A 19 10.28 50.28 44.15
N GLN A 20 9.35 50.46 43.20
CA GLN A 20 8.69 51.73 42.96
C GLN A 20 7.18 51.56 42.83
N GLY A 21 6.43 52.28 43.63
CA GLY A 21 4.97 52.29 43.60
C GLY A 21 4.35 51.06 44.30
N LYS A 22 3.01 50.93 44.17
CA LYS A 22 2.24 49.80 44.68
C LYS A 22 2.26 48.64 43.74
N ALA A 23 2.15 47.43 44.27
CA ALA A 23 1.90 46.27 43.44
C ALA A 23 0.39 46.19 43.05
N PHE A 24 0.12 45.53 41.93
CA PHE A 24 -1.23 45.31 41.43
C PHE A 24 -1.45 43.81 41.23
N CYS A 25 -2.66 43.40 41.55
CA CYS A 25 -3.08 42.02 41.30
C CYS A 25 -4.34 42.00 40.48
N TYR A 26 -4.34 41.16 39.43
CA TYR A 26 -5.50 40.97 38.54
C TYR A 26 -5.84 39.47 38.47
N VAL A 27 -7.15 39.17 38.45
CA VAL A 27 -7.65 37.80 38.36
C VAL A 27 -8.71 37.70 37.27
N GLY A 28 -8.71 36.59 36.54
CA GLY A 28 -9.70 36.32 35.51
C GLY A 28 -9.13 35.70 34.24
N SER A 29 -9.93 35.75 33.17
CA SER A 29 -9.51 35.31 31.85
C SER A 29 -8.54 36.33 31.21
N ARG A 30 -7.83 35.92 30.14
CA ARG A 30 -6.87 36.78 29.45
C ARG A 30 -7.47 38.17 29.12
N GLY A 31 -6.84 39.21 29.60
CA GLY A 31 -7.31 40.60 29.42
C GLY A 31 -8.28 41.11 30.53
N SER A 32 -8.52 40.33 31.58
CA SER A 32 -9.32 40.76 32.73
C SER A 32 -8.61 41.86 33.51
N THR A 33 -9.37 42.87 33.93
CA THR A 33 -8.92 44.00 34.79
C THR A 33 -9.47 43.91 36.20
N THR A 34 -10.09 42.74 36.56
CA THR A 34 -10.63 42.52 37.89
C THR A 34 -9.48 42.42 38.89
N GLN A 35 -9.46 43.28 39.87
CA GLN A 35 -8.44 43.30 40.91
C GLN A 35 -8.73 42.18 41.95
N CYS A 36 -7.63 41.65 42.52
CA CYS A 36 -7.65 40.71 43.61
C CYS A 36 -7.10 41.31 44.91
N ASP A 37 -7.44 40.70 46.05
CA ASP A 37 -6.93 41.15 47.32
C ASP A 37 -5.42 40.93 47.43
N LEU A 38 -4.71 42.04 47.73
CA LEU A 38 -3.25 42.06 47.76
C LEU A 38 -2.79 42.64 49.11
N SER A 39 -1.97 41.89 49.81
CA SER A 39 -1.26 42.34 51.01
C SER A 39 0.21 42.53 50.67
N GLU A 40 0.71 43.69 51.03
CA GLU A 40 2.13 44.09 50.78
C GLU A 40 2.87 44.22 52.10
N ASP A 41 4.01 43.53 52.22
CA ASP A 41 4.97 43.73 53.26
C ASP A 41 6.29 44.22 52.58
N GLU A 42 7.28 44.63 53.37
CA GLU A 42 8.52 45.21 52.82
C GLU A 42 9.21 44.30 51.80
N SER A 43 9.28 43.00 52.08
CA SER A 43 9.95 42.01 51.19
C SER A 43 9.02 41.00 50.58
N GLN A 44 7.71 41.06 50.89
CA GLN A 44 6.76 40.03 50.45
C GLN A 44 5.45 40.62 50.01
N ILE A 45 4.97 40.19 48.86
CA ILE A 45 3.67 40.56 48.29
C ILE A 45 2.84 39.27 48.23
N THR A 46 1.65 39.30 48.87
CA THR A 46 0.76 38.17 48.97
C THR A 46 -0.58 38.49 48.34
N ALA A 47 -0.94 37.77 47.30
CA ALA A 47 -2.26 37.84 46.67
C ALA A 47 -3.13 36.67 47.17
N LYS A 48 -4.39 36.96 47.57
CA LYS A 48 -5.39 36.00 47.96
C LYS A 48 -6.57 36.01 47.02
N ILE A 49 -6.96 34.84 46.59
CA ILE A 49 -8.03 34.63 45.61
C ILE A 49 -8.95 33.53 46.15
N ASP A 50 -10.20 33.80 46.41
CA ASP A 50 -11.13 32.86 46.96
C ASP A 50 -11.43 31.69 46.03
N LYS A 51 -11.59 32.01 44.71
CA LYS A 51 -11.90 31.00 43.70
C LYS A 51 -11.28 31.34 42.35
N LEU A 52 -10.60 30.37 41.75
CA LEU A 52 -10.07 30.44 40.41
C LEU A 52 -10.75 29.38 39.52
N SER A 53 -11.48 29.83 38.53
CA SER A 53 -12.22 28.94 37.60
C SER A 53 -11.33 28.45 36.49
N ARG A 54 -11.84 27.51 35.68
CA ARG A 54 -11.10 27.01 34.48
C ARG A 54 -10.79 28.17 33.55
N GLN A 55 -9.57 28.17 32.99
CA GLN A 55 -9.06 29.21 32.04
C GLN A 55 -8.91 30.61 32.65
N GLN A 56 -8.94 30.75 33.97
CA GLN A 56 -8.60 31.97 34.66
C GLN A 56 -7.15 31.89 35.19
N GLY A 57 -6.46 33.01 35.18
CA GLY A 57 -5.11 33.21 35.70
C GLY A 57 -5.07 34.33 36.71
N VAL A 58 -3.96 34.44 37.40
CA VAL A 58 -3.63 35.56 38.29
C VAL A 58 -2.39 36.23 37.79
N THR A 59 -2.42 37.55 37.70
CA THR A 59 -1.28 38.38 37.33
C THR A 59 -0.93 39.32 38.47
N VAL A 60 0.30 39.21 38.98
CA VAL A 60 0.83 40.15 39.95
C VAL A 60 1.85 41.04 39.23
N ALA A 61 1.64 42.38 39.26
CA ALA A 61 2.53 43.36 38.67
C ALA A 61 3.23 44.15 39.78
N VAL A 62 4.54 44.16 39.73
CA VAL A 62 5.39 44.91 40.67
C VAL A 62 6.25 45.88 39.90
N GLY A 63 6.21 47.13 40.28
CA GLY A 63 7.02 48.20 39.67
C GLY A 63 8.41 48.31 40.29
N PHE A 64 9.41 48.54 39.45
CA PHE A 64 10.79 48.80 39.85
C PHE A 64 11.33 50.04 39.17
N LYS A 65 12.34 50.66 39.77
CA LYS A 65 13.03 51.81 39.19
C LYS A 65 13.64 51.44 37.82
N SER A 66 13.64 52.38 36.90
CA SER A 66 14.29 52.19 35.61
C SER A 66 15.77 51.84 35.79
N GLY A 67 16.25 50.81 35.07
CA GLY A 67 17.62 50.33 35.19
C GLY A 67 17.86 49.29 36.28
N THR A 68 16.82 48.86 37.01
CA THR A 68 16.92 47.75 37.99
C THR A 68 17.26 46.41 37.32
N PHE A 69 16.75 46.18 36.14
CA PHE A 69 17.03 44.99 35.33
C PHE A 69 17.90 45.40 34.13
N SER A 70 18.95 44.65 33.87
CA SER A 70 19.72 44.79 32.64
C SER A 70 18.97 44.08 31.50
N GLU A 71 19.03 44.61 30.29
CA GLU A 71 18.56 43.93 29.12
C GLU A 71 19.32 42.59 28.96
N TYR A 72 18.56 41.51 28.72
CA TYR A 72 19.14 40.21 28.44
C TYR A 72 19.96 40.32 27.14
N GLN A 73 21.25 40.11 27.24
CA GLN A 73 22.15 40.03 26.09
C GLN A 73 22.41 38.55 25.79
N GLU A 74 21.95 38.11 24.63
CA GLU A 74 22.22 36.75 24.15
C GLU A 74 23.72 36.49 24.08
N THR A 75 24.14 35.39 24.63
CA THR A 75 25.53 34.93 24.53
C THR A 75 25.84 34.52 23.08
N LEU A 76 27.12 34.52 22.71
CA LEU A 76 27.55 34.02 21.40
C LEU A 76 27.05 32.59 21.15
N MET A 77 26.99 31.76 22.18
CA MET A 77 26.51 30.38 22.08
C MET A 77 25.02 30.30 21.73
N GLU A 78 24.19 31.14 22.35
CA GLU A 78 22.75 31.22 22.06
C GLU A 78 22.48 31.69 20.64
N LYS A 79 23.24 32.66 20.16
CA LYS A 79 23.17 33.14 18.76
C LYS A 79 23.54 32.01 17.77
N LEU A 80 24.59 31.23 18.06
CA LEU A 80 25.00 30.08 17.24
C LEU A 80 23.94 28.98 17.24
N ILE A 81 23.33 28.69 18.39
CA ILE A 81 22.23 27.73 18.51
C ILE A 81 21.01 28.23 17.72
N GLY A 82 20.68 29.51 17.79
CA GLY A 82 19.60 30.11 17.01
C GLY A 82 19.82 29.97 15.50
N ILE A 83 21.03 30.28 15.02
CA ILE A 83 21.41 30.11 13.61
C ILE A 83 21.32 28.63 13.20
N TRP A 84 21.77 27.73 14.04
CA TRP A 84 21.70 26.28 13.76
C TRP A 84 20.24 25.78 13.65
N HIS A 85 19.35 26.21 14.54
CA HIS A 85 17.91 25.91 14.42
C HIS A 85 17.29 26.50 13.14
N LEU A 86 17.66 27.74 12.78
CA LEU A 86 17.20 28.35 11.53
C LEU A 86 17.65 27.54 10.32
N MET A 87 18.90 27.08 10.30
CA MET A 87 19.42 26.20 9.24
C MET A 87 18.68 24.86 9.18
N GLN A 88 18.29 24.29 10.31
CA GLN A 88 17.46 23.08 10.32
C GLN A 88 16.07 23.33 9.74
N ILE A 89 15.41 24.42 10.12
CA ILE A 89 14.09 24.78 9.58
C ILE A 89 14.16 24.97 8.06
N LEU A 90 15.18 25.69 7.56
CA LEU A 90 15.42 25.88 6.13
C LEU A 90 15.67 24.53 5.43
N ALA A 91 16.46 23.65 6.03
CA ALA A 91 16.70 22.31 5.48
C ALA A 91 15.40 21.48 5.38
N TYR A 92 14.51 21.56 6.38
CA TYR A 92 13.23 20.84 6.35
C TYR A 92 12.27 21.43 5.32
N THR A 93 12.16 22.73 5.23
CA THR A 93 11.21 23.40 4.32
C THR A 93 11.62 23.29 2.85
N ILE A 94 12.91 23.23 2.54
CA ILE A 94 13.43 23.18 1.15
C ILE A 94 13.80 21.76 0.75
N ALA A 95 14.58 21.05 1.57
CA ALA A 95 15.11 19.75 1.20
C ALA A 95 14.02 18.67 1.13
N THR A 96 13.00 18.72 2.01
CA THR A 96 11.92 17.73 2.02
C THR A 96 11.07 17.78 0.74
N PRO A 97 10.47 18.92 0.34
CA PRO A 97 9.71 18.98 -0.90
C PRO A 97 10.59 18.74 -2.14
N LEU A 98 11.85 19.17 -2.13
CA LEU A 98 12.78 18.88 -3.22
C LEU A 98 13.04 17.37 -3.39
N ALA A 99 13.26 16.65 -2.28
CA ALA A 99 13.48 15.20 -2.34
C ALA A 99 12.21 14.46 -2.80
N ILE A 100 11.03 14.85 -2.30
CA ILE A 100 9.75 14.30 -2.76
C ILE A 100 9.57 14.57 -4.26
N PHE A 101 9.82 15.81 -4.70
CA PHE A 101 9.76 16.19 -6.11
C PHE A 101 10.71 15.35 -6.97
N LEU A 102 11.97 15.16 -6.53
CA LEU A 102 12.95 14.33 -7.23
C LEU A 102 12.50 12.88 -7.31
N ILE A 103 12.00 12.29 -6.22
CA ILE A 103 11.50 10.92 -6.20
C ILE A 103 10.32 10.77 -7.18
N ILE A 104 9.36 11.68 -7.15
CA ILE A 104 8.20 11.67 -8.07
C ILE A 104 8.66 11.86 -9.51
N ARG A 105 9.53 12.86 -9.78
CA ARG A 105 10.07 13.11 -11.10
C ARG A 105 10.80 11.90 -11.68
N TYR A 106 11.67 11.27 -10.86
CA TYR A 106 12.42 10.10 -11.31
C TYR A 106 11.55 8.86 -11.46
N ARG A 107 10.57 8.65 -10.57
CA ARG A 107 9.57 7.58 -10.78
C ARG A 107 8.78 7.78 -12.07
N ARG A 108 8.41 9.01 -12.40
CA ARG A 108 7.75 9.32 -13.68
C ARG A 108 8.67 9.14 -14.90
N LEU A 109 9.95 9.44 -14.80
CA LEU A 109 10.91 9.25 -15.88
C LEU A 109 11.21 7.76 -16.14
N VAL A 110 11.30 6.97 -15.08
CA VAL A 110 11.50 5.50 -15.17
C VAL A 110 10.25 4.80 -15.68
N GLY A 111 9.06 5.33 -15.34
CA GLY A 111 7.77 4.77 -15.75
C GLY A 111 7.16 5.38 -17.03
N ARG A 112 7.82 6.34 -17.67
CA ARG A 112 7.32 6.89 -18.92
C ARG A 112 7.58 5.89 -20.04
N ASP A 113 6.49 5.30 -20.55
CA ASP A 113 6.51 4.62 -21.82
C ASP A 113 7.06 5.57 -22.90
N LYS A 114 8.05 5.13 -23.64
CA LYS A 114 8.35 5.72 -24.93
C LYS A 114 7.04 5.65 -25.73
N GLU A 115 6.44 6.80 -26.00
CA GLU A 115 5.20 7.02 -26.74
C GLU A 115 4.20 5.86 -26.77
N LEU A 116 3.03 6.08 -26.22
CA LEU A 116 1.91 5.15 -26.25
C LEU A 116 1.54 4.91 -27.72
N LYS A 117 2.14 3.92 -28.35
CA LYS A 117 1.63 3.40 -29.62
C LYS A 117 0.23 2.87 -29.38
N PRO A 118 -0.70 3.00 -30.33
CA PRO A 118 -2.02 2.37 -30.24
C PRO A 118 -1.86 0.90 -29.84
N VAL A 119 -2.65 0.46 -28.86
CA VAL A 119 -2.64 -0.93 -28.41
C VAL A 119 -3.73 -1.66 -29.20
N PRO A 120 -3.37 -2.60 -30.09
CA PRO A 120 -4.37 -3.40 -30.77
C PRO A 120 -5.04 -4.36 -29.77
N PRO A 121 -6.31 -4.73 -29.96
CA PRO A 121 -6.94 -5.77 -29.17
C PRO A 121 -6.25 -7.12 -29.44
N GLU A 122 -5.93 -7.84 -28.35
CA GLU A 122 -5.31 -9.15 -28.39
C GLU A 122 -6.28 -10.18 -27.82
N TYR A 123 -6.47 -11.32 -28.47
CA TYR A 123 -7.48 -12.31 -28.09
C TYR A 123 -6.93 -13.65 -27.63
N LEU A 124 -5.62 -13.85 -27.75
CA LEU A 124 -4.92 -15.02 -27.23
C LEU A 124 -4.08 -14.65 -26.01
N PRO A 125 -4.03 -15.46 -24.96
CA PRO A 125 -3.05 -15.30 -23.91
C PRO A 125 -1.61 -15.55 -24.43
N PRO A 126 -0.58 -14.92 -23.83
CA PRO A 126 0.81 -15.20 -24.16
C PRO A 126 1.15 -16.66 -23.77
N GLU A 127 1.84 -17.40 -24.65
CA GLU A 127 2.18 -18.82 -24.42
C GLU A 127 3.43 -19.01 -23.56
N ASP A 128 4.43 -18.14 -23.77
CA ASP A 128 5.75 -18.28 -23.14
C ASP A 128 5.83 -17.72 -21.72
N ILE A 129 4.78 -17.06 -21.29
CA ILE A 129 4.73 -16.31 -20.01
C ILE A 129 3.60 -16.86 -19.14
N SER A 130 3.89 -17.12 -17.87
CA SER A 130 2.86 -17.54 -16.89
C SER A 130 1.91 -16.37 -16.55
N VAL A 131 0.72 -16.72 -16.04
CA VAL A 131 -0.23 -15.71 -15.55
C VAL A 131 0.36 -14.91 -14.39
N LEU A 132 1.16 -15.53 -13.54
CA LEU A 132 1.87 -14.86 -12.44
C LEU A 132 2.88 -13.84 -12.96
N MET A 133 3.68 -14.21 -13.97
CA MET A 133 4.66 -13.30 -14.57
C MET A 133 3.95 -12.15 -15.31
N SER A 134 2.85 -12.43 -16.01
CA SER A 134 1.97 -11.42 -16.60
C SER A 134 1.46 -10.44 -15.54
N THR A 135 1.05 -10.97 -14.37
CA THR A 135 0.64 -10.15 -13.21
C THR A 135 1.76 -9.26 -12.71
N TYR A 136 2.97 -9.82 -12.59
CA TYR A 136 4.13 -9.07 -12.13
C TYR A 136 4.40 -7.85 -13.03
N VAL A 137 4.41 -8.05 -14.35
CA VAL A 137 4.62 -6.97 -15.33
C VAL A 137 3.53 -5.89 -15.23
N LEU A 138 2.27 -6.28 -15.09
CA LEU A 138 1.15 -5.35 -14.94
C LEU A 138 1.21 -4.55 -13.62
N LYS A 139 1.47 -5.22 -12.50
CA LYS A 139 1.59 -4.60 -11.17
C LYS A 139 2.78 -3.66 -11.07
N LYS A 140 3.88 -3.96 -11.75
CA LYS A 140 5.09 -3.14 -11.71
C LYS A 140 4.83 -1.72 -12.18
N TYR A 141 3.94 -1.56 -13.14
CA TYR A 141 3.59 -0.26 -13.70
C TYR A 141 2.43 0.42 -12.96
N ASP A 142 1.37 -0.33 -12.69
CA ASP A 142 0.17 0.17 -11.99
C ASP A 142 -0.38 -0.89 -11.04
N PRO A 143 -0.02 -0.83 -9.75
CA PRO A 143 -0.47 -1.79 -8.74
C PRO A 143 -2.00 -1.86 -8.60
N PHE A 144 -2.71 -0.79 -8.97
CA PHE A 144 -4.16 -0.69 -8.84
C PHE A 144 -4.93 -1.21 -10.06
N LYS A 145 -4.24 -1.54 -11.17
CA LYS A 145 -4.89 -2.02 -12.40
C LYS A 145 -5.42 -3.46 -12.33
N ILE A 146 -4.85 -4.27 -11.43
CA ILE A 146 -5.26 -5.67 -11.29
C ILE A 146 -6.31 -5.74 -10.19
N LYS A 147 -7.53 -6.07 -10.60
CA LYS A 147 -8.67 -6.24 -9.70
C LYS A 147 -8.89 -7.69 -9.27
N GLY A 148 -8.32 -8.64 -10.02
CA GLY A 148 -8.49 -10.06 -9.79
C GLY A 148 -7.42 -10.65 -8.87
N LEU A 149 -7.53 -11.96 -8.69
CA LEU A 149 -6.70 -12.76 -7.79
C LEU A 149 -5.65 -13.54 -8.61
N PRO A 150 -4.37 -13.12 -8.62
CA PRO A 150 -3.33 -13.72 -9.48
C PRO A 150 -3.14 -15.22 -9.28
N LYS A 151 -3.15 -15.70 -8.03
CA LYS A 151 -2.98 -17.13 -7.74
C LYS A 151 -4.17 -17.96 -8.19
N VAL A 152 -5.39 -17.43 -8.07
CA VAL A 152 -6.59 -18.07 -8.60
C VAL A 152 -6.54 -18.15 -10.12
N ALA A 153 -6.12 -17.07 -10.77
CA ALA A 153 -5.95 -17.03 -12.21
C ALA A 153 -4.91 -18.07 -12.68
N GLN A 154 -3.78 -18.21 -11.95
CA GLN A 154 -2.79 -19.24 -12.24
C GLN A 154 -3.32 -20.67 -12.03
N LEU A 155 -4.11 -20.90 -10.97
CA LEU A 155 -4.74 -22.22 -10.77
C LEU A 155 -5.71 -22.56 -11.91
N LEU A 156 -6.49 -21.61 -12.37
CA LEU A 156 -7.38 -21.81 -13.50
C LEU A 156 -6.61 -22.08 -14.80
N ASP A 157 -5.49 -21.41 -15.03
CA ASP A 157 -4.59 -21.67 -16.15
C ASP A 157 -4.08 -23.13 -16.13
N LEU A 158 -3.61 -23.58 -14.96
CA LEU A 158 -3.16 -24.98 -14.79
C LEU A 158 -4.31 -25.98 -14.95
N ALA A 159 -5.52 -25.63 -14.53
CA ALA A 159 -6.70 -26.47 -14.72
C ALA A 159 -7.10 -26.58 -16.21
N VAL A 160 -7.20 -25.48 -16.93
CA VAL A 160 -7.50 -25.45 -18.36
C VAL A 160 -6.43 -26.18 -19.18
N ARG A 161 -5.17 -26.15 -18.75
CA ARG A 161 -4.06 -26.93 -19.34
C ARG A 161 -4.02 -28.39 -18.89
N HIS A 162 -4.98 -28.81 -18.07
CA HIS A 162 -5.14 -30.20 -17.55
C HIS A 162 -3.98 -30.71 -16.67
N TYR A 163 -3.26 -29.80 -15.98
CA TYR A 163 -2.29 -30.19 -14.96
C TYR A 163 -2.96 -30.48 -13.61
N ILE A 164 -4.03 -29.73 -13.33
CA ILE A 164 -4.85 -29.96 -12.13
C ILE A 164 -6.32 -30.04 -12.49
N LYS A 165 -7.11 -30.63 -11.58
CA LYS A 165 -8.57 -30.69 -11.65
C LYS A 165 -9.18 -30.05 -10.40
N ILE A 166 -10.24 -29.31 -10.57
CA ILE A 166 -10.89 -28.53 -9.50
C ILE A 166 -12.24 -29.20 -9.19
N TYR A 167 -12.45 -29.53 -7.92
CA TYR A 167 -13.69 -30.10 -7.43
C TYR A 167 -14.40 -29.15 -6.47
N GLU A 168 -15.67 -28.87 -6.72
CA GLU A 168 -16.55 -28.24 -5.76
C GLU A 168 -17.08 -29.28 -4.77
N VAL A 169 -16.47 -29.41 -3.59
CA VAL A 169 -16.85 -30.42 -2.59
C VAL A 169 -18.02 -29.96 -1.73
N LYS A 170 -18.25 -28.67 -1.61
CA LYS A 170 -19.40 -28.13 -0.87
C LYS A 170 -19.87 -26.80 -1.50
N LYS A 171 -21.19 -26.69 -1.73
CA LYS A 171 -21.81 -25.43 -2.17
C LYS A 171 -21.84 -24.41 -1.05
N SER A 172 -21.83 -23.14 -1.43
CA SER A 172 -22.09 -22.03 -0.51
C SER A 172 -23.47 -22.19 0.13
N SER A 173 -23.57 -21.92 1.44
CA SER A 173 -24.81 -21.87 2.20
C SER A 173 -24.88 -20.58 2.99
N LEU A 174 -26.04 -20.30 3.64
CA LEU A 174 -26.22 -19.08 4.45
C LEU A 174 -25.17 -18.92 5.58
N PHE A 175 -24.57 -20.04 6.04
CA PHE A 175 -23.63 -20.03 7.16
C PHE A 175 -22.23 -20.53 6.81
N SER A 176 -21.98 -20.92 5.57
CA SER A 176 -20.65 -21.43 5.14
C SER A 176 -20.39 -21.12 3.67
N GLY A 177 -19.17 -20.66 3.37
CA GLY A 177 -18.70 -20.49 2.00
C GLY A 177 -18.56 -21.83 1.27
N ALA A 178 -18.48 -21.79 -0.05
CA ALA A 178 -18.18 -22.94 -0.89
C ALA A 178 -16.79 -23.51 -0.56
N GLN A 179 -16.60 -24.82 -0.70
CA GLN A 179 -15.31 -25.48 -0.48
C GLN A 179 -14.88 -26.19 -1.75
N TYR A 180 -13.59 -26.07 -2.05
CA TYR A 180 -12.98 -26.60 -3.26
C TYR A 180 -11.76 -27.44 -2.91
N GLU A 181 -11.56 -28.49 -3.70
CA GLU A 181 -10.35 -29.31 -3.71
C GLU A 181 -9.69 -29.21 -5.08
N ILE A 182 -8.38 -29.28 -5.09
CA ILE A 182 -7.58 -29.41 -6.30
C ILE A 182 -6.87 -30.78 -6.28
N GLU A 183 -6.82 -31.39 -7.43
CA GLU A 183 -6.13 -32.69 -7.65
C GLU A 183 -5.09 -32.51 -8.73
N ILE A 184 -3.87 -32.97 -8.50
CA ILE A 184 -2.83 -33.05 -9.52
C ILE A 184 -3.14 -34.19 -10.49
N ILE A 185 -3.25 -33.88 -11.79
CA ILE A 185 -3.61 -34.85 -12.84
C ILE A 185 -2.39 -35.29 -13.64
N LYS A 186 -1.49 -34.36 -13.97
CA LYS A 186 -0.28 -34.64 -14.77
C LYS A 186 1.00 -34.36 -14.00
N ASP A 187 2.12 -34.88 -14.50
CA ASP A 187 3.44 -34.49 -13.99
C ASP A 187 3.64 -32.98 -14.18
N LEU A 188 4.18 -32.32 -13.15
CA LEU A 188 4.37 -30.89 -13.12
C LEU A 188 5.78 -30.48 -13.56
N GLN A 189 6.66 -31.41 -13.94
CA GLN A 189 8.06 -31.12 -14.31
C GLN A 189 8.19 -30.25 -15.57
N GLU A 190 7.20 -30.27 -16.44
CA GLU A 190 7.15 -29.44 -17.66
C GLU A 190 6.69 -27.99 -17.42
N LEU A 191 6.22 -27.70 -16.21
CA LEU A 191 5.75 -26.37 -15.84
C LEU A 191 6.90 -25.38 -15.66
N LYS A 192 6.58 -24.09 -15.74
CA LYS A 192 7.53 -23.02 -15.42
C LYS A 192 7.86 -23.02 -13.93
N ALA A 193 9.05 -22.58 -13.56
CA ALA A 193 9.53 -22.63 -12.17
C ALA A 193 8.56 -21.95 -11.19
N GLU A 194 8.03 -20.78 -11.55
CA GLU A 194 7.08 -20.03 -10.74
C GLU A 194 5.70 -20.72 -10.63
N GLU A 195 5.32 -21.54 -11.60
CA GLU A 195 4.08 -22.34 -11.57
C GLU A 195 4.25 -23.52 -10.63
N ILE A 196 5.41 -24.18 -10.67
CA ILE A 196 5.77 -25.29 -9.75
C ILE A 196 5.81 -24.79 -8.32
N GLU A 197 6.48 -23.64 -8.07
CA GLU A 197 6.63 -23.04 -6.75
C GLU A 197 5.28 -22.80 -6.08
N VAL A 198 4.31 -22.22 -6.78
CA VAL A 198 2.96 -21.98 -6.26
C VAL A 198 2.29 -23.29 -5.82
N ILE A 199 2.39 -24.36 -6.62
CA ILE A 199 1.79 -25.64 -6.26
C ILE A 199 2.52 -26.29 -5.08
N GLN A 200 3.85 -26.25 -5.04
CA GLN A 200 4.63 -26.75 -3.91
C GLN A 200 4.27 -26.04 -2.59
N ASP A 201 4.11 -24.74 -2.65
CA ASP A 201 3.73 -23.94 -1.48
C ASP A 201 2.33 -24.25 -0.99
N MET A 202 1.39 -24.45 -1.90
CA MET A 202 0.02 -24.81 -1.56
C MET A 202 -0.03 -26.21 -0.90
N PHE A 203 0.74 -27.18 -1.41
CA PHE A 203 0.79 -28.54 -0.87
C PHE A 203 1.72 -28.70 0.35
N ASP A 204 2.36 -27.62 0.80
CA ASP A 204 3.38 -27.64 1.88
C ASP A 204 4.47 -28.72 1.63
N SER A 205 4.86 -28.90 0.36
CA SER A 205 5.75 -29.95 -0.09
C SER A 205 7.10 -29.40 -0.54
N PRO A 206 8.23 -29.90 0.00
CA PRO A 206 9.56 -29.53 -0.49
C PRO A 206 9.89 -30.15 -1.86
N SER A 207 9.15 -31.16 -2.28
CA SER A 207 9.28 -31.80 -3.58
C SER A 207 8.06 -31.51 -4.46
N ILE A 208 8.21 -31.68 -5.77
CA ILE A 208 7.10 -31.49 -6.72
C ILE A 208 5.98 -32.48 -6.39
N PRO A 209 4.75 -32.00 -6.13
CA PRO A 209 3.61 -32.89 -5.87
C PRO A 209 3.33 -33.82 -7.06
N LYS A 210 2.91 -35.06 -6.75
CA LYS A 210 2.70 -36.12 -7.76
C LYS A 210 1.23 -36.21 -8.18
N PRO A 211 0.95 -36.70 -9.39
CA PRO A 211 -0.42 -37.02 -9.82
C PRO A 211 -1.20 -37.84 -8.78
N GLY A 212 -2.47 -37.53 -8.61
CA GLY A 212 -3.38 -38.14 -7.62
C GLY A 212 -3.37 -37.46 -6.25
N GLN A 213 -2.45 -36.57 -5.95
CA GLN A 213 -2.49 -35.81 -4.70
C GLN A 213 -3.60 -34.75 -4.74
N ARG A 214 -4.32 -34.63 -3.62
CA ARG A 214 -5.42 -33.68 -3.44
C ARG A 214 -5.17 -32.74 -2.29
N LEU A 215 -5.65 -31.50 -2.45
CA LEU A 215 -5.58 -30.46 -1.45
C LEU A 215 -6.93 -29.75 -1.34
N ASN A 216 -7.45 -29.64 -0.11
CA ASN A 216 -8.60 -28.79 0.15
C ASN A 216 -8.14 -27.33 0.39
N LEU A 217 -8.64 -26.38 -0.41
CA LEU A 217 -8.24 -24.98 -0.34
C LEU A 217 -8.55 -24.33 1.02
N LYS A 218 -9.52 -24.87 1.77
CA LYS A 218 -9.82 -24.41 3.13
C LYS A 218 -8.62 -24.57 4.07
N ASN A 219 -7.76 -25.56 3.85
CA ASN A 219 -6.58 -25.81 4.68
C ASN A 219 -5.49 -24.73 4.53
N LEU A 220 -5.59 -23.91 3.48
CA LEU A 220 -4.68 -22.78 3.26
C LEU A 220 -5.13 -21.52 4.02
N GLN A 221 -6.39 -21.45 4.46
CA GLN A 221 -6.91 -20.30 5.20
C GLN A 221 -6.23 -20.21 6.56
N ASN A 222 -5.75 -19.02 6.91
CA ASN A 222 -5.01 -18.76 8.16
C ASN A 222 -3.72 -19.58 8.35
N ASN A 223 -3.18 -20.18 7.30
CA ASN A 223 -1.93 -20.94 7.34
C ASN A 223 -0.73 -19.99 7.24
N ILE A 224 -0.09 -19.70 8.38
CA ILE A 224 1.05 -18.78 8.48
C ILE A 224 2.22 -19.22 7.59
N LYS A 225 2.48 -20.54 7.48
CA LYS A 225 3.56 -21.05 6.63
C LYS A 225 3.30 -20.73 5.16
N TYR A 226 2.10 -21.01 4.67
CA TYR A 226 1.69 -20.70 3.30
C TYR A 226 1.84 -19.22 2.99
N MET A 227 1.42 -18.37 3.91
CA MET A 227 1.52 -16.93 3.75
C MET A 227 2.96 -16.41 3.73
N THR A 228 3.84 -16.98 4.57
CA THR A 228 5.25 -16.58 4.57
C THR A 228 5.91 -16.94 3.24
N ARG A 229 5.67 -18.14 2.73
CA ARG A 229 6.15 -18.58 1.41
C ARG A 229 5.60 -17.73 0.28
N THR A 230 4.31 -17.43 0.30
CA THR A 230 3.69 -16.53 -0.69
C THR A 230 4.38 -15.17 -0.80
N ARG A 231 4.93 -14.64 0.32
CA ARG A 231 5.71 -13.40 0.30
C ARG A 231 7.09 -13.57 -0.33
N ASP A 232 7.68 -14.75 -0.19
CA ASP A 232 8.97 -15.07 -0.81
C ASP A 232 8.81 -15.35 -2.30
N ASP A 233 7.68 -15.95 -2.75
CA ASP A 233 7.32 -16.09 -4.16
C ASP A 233 7.37 -14.77 -4.92
N ASP A 234 6.86 -13.68 -4.32
CA ASP A 234 6.88 -12.36 -4.96
C ASP A 234 8.32 -11.86 -5.23
N LYS A 235 9.28 -12.20 -4.36
CA LYS A 235 10.70 -11.85 -4.55
C LYS A 235 11.35 -12.75 -5.61
N ASN A 236 11.00 -14.04 -5.60
CA ASN A 236 11.49 -15.00 -6.59
C ASN A 236 10.96 -14.63 -7.98
N LEU A 237 9.69 -14.22 -8.06
CA LEU A 237 9.08 -13.74 -9.30
C LEU A 237 9.81 -12.50 -9.87
N GLU A 238 10.22 -11.56 -8.99
CA GLU A 238 11.04 -10.41 -9.38
C GLU A 238 12.40 -10.86 -9.95
N THR A 239 13.03 -11.84 -9.32
CA THR A 239 14.32 -12.37 -9.77
C THR A 239 14.17 -13.08 -11.11
N LEU A 240 13.15 -13.91 -11.30
CA LEU A 240 12.86 -14.57 -12.58
C LEU A 240 12.53 -13.58 -13.68
N ALA A 241 11.74 -12.55 -13.40
CA ALA A 241 11.41 -11.48 -14.35
C ALA A 241 12.67 -10.77 -14.89
N ARG A 242 13.69 -10.64 -14.05
CA ARG A 242 14.94 -9.99 -14.37
C ARG A 242 15.94 -10.91 -15.06
N GLU A 243 16.18 -12.08 -14.46
CA GLU A 243 17.32 -12.94 -14.85
C GLU A 243 16.97 -13.97 -15.93
N LYS A 244 15.75 -14.52 -15.87
CA LYS A 244 15.30 -15.53 -16.82
C LYS A 244 14.55 -14.92 -18.00
N TYR A 245 13.62 -14.01 -17.71
CA TYR A 245 12.74 -13.46 -18.74
C TYR A 245 13.23 -12.12 -19.33
N GLY A 246 14.20 -11.44 -18.70
CA GLY A 246 14.71 -10.17 -19.18
C GLY A 246 13.68 -9.03 -19.24
N LEU A 247 12.55 -9.15 -18.51
CA LEU A 247 11.43 -8.21 -18.58
C LEU A 247 11.65 -6.93 -17.78
N CYS A 248 12.63 -6.95 -16.87
CA CYS A 248 12.94 -5.83 -16.00
C CYS A 248 14.44 -5.57 -15.93
N GLU A 249 14.80 -4.29 -15.91
CA GLU A 249 16.19 -3.85 -15.75
C GLU A 249 16.31 -2.71 -14.75
N GLN A 250 17.48 -2.53 -14.18
CA GLN A 250 17.78 -1.41 -13.32
C GLN A 250 18.32 -0.26 -14.16
N ASN A 251 17.57 0.84 -14.25
CA ASN A 251 18.04 2.01 -15.01
C ASN A 251 19.32 2.59 -14.40
N PRO A 252 20.47 2.50 -15.09
CA PRO A 252 21.77 2.91 -14.56
C PRO A 252 21.86 4.42 -14.31
N GLU A 253 21.17 5.24 -15.10
CA GLU A 253 21.16 6.69 -14.93
C GLU A 253 20.42 7.11 -13.67
N VAL A 254 19.24 6.53 -13.43
CA VAL A 254 18.47 6.79 -12.21
C VAL A 254 19.27 6.39 -10.98
N LYS A 255 19.89 5.22 -11.01
CA LYS A 255 20.77 4.74 -9.94
C LYS A 255 21.92 5.71 -9.66
N ARG A 256 22.60 6.21 -10.70
CA ARG A 256 23.71 7.17 -10.59
C ARG A 256 23.24 8.49 -9.97
N ILE A 257 22.13 9.03 -10.45
CA ILE A 257 21.59 10.32 -10.00
C ILE A 257 21.10 10.22 -8.55
N MET A 258 20.32 9.18 -8.23
CA MET A 258 19.81 8.97 -6.87
C MET A 258 20.93 8.73 -5.85
N ARG A 259 21.98 7.98 -6.23
CA ARG A 259 23.17 7.84 -5.37
C ARG A 259 23.92 9.16 -5.18
N GLY A 260 23.98 10.00 -6.20
CA GLY A 260 24.56 11.34 -6.09
C GLY A 260 23.79 12.20 -5.08
N TRP A 261 22.48 12.23 -5.16
CA TRP A 261 21.63 12.95 -4.21
C TRP A 261 21.69 12.35 -2.80
N PHE A 262 21.70 11.02 -2.67
CA PHE A 262 21.91 10.35 -1.39
C PHE A 262 23.15 10.85 -0.67
N LYS A 263 24.31 10.86 -1.35
CA LYS A 263 25.58 11.33 -0.76
C LYS A 263 25.46 12.78 -0.27
N ARG A 264 24.88 13.68 -1.08
CA ARG A 264 24.70 15.11 -0.72
C ARG A 264 23.79 15.29 0.49
N VAL A 265 22.64 14.62 0.50
CA VAL A 265 21.67 14.70 1.60
C VAL A 265 22.25 14.05 2.88
N LEU A 266 23.00 12.95 2.75
CA LEU A 266 23.65 12.30 3.88
C LEU A 266 24.71 13.21 4.53
N VAL A 267 25.57 13.86 3.72
CA VAL A 267 26.54 14.84 4.24
C VAL A 267 25.83 15.98 4.97
N LEU A 268 24.76 16.51 4.38
CA LEU A 268 23.97 17.56 5.02
C LEU A 268 23.30 17.09 6.31
N ALA A 269 22.79 15.85 6.34
CA ALA A 269 22.18 15.23 7.52
C ALA A 269 23.18 15.12 8.69
N VAL A 270 24.42 14.73 8.40
CA VAL A 270 25.48 14.62 9.40
C VAL A 270 25.91 16.01 9.89
N LEU A 271 26.12 16.98 8.98
CA LEU A 271 26.51 18.34 9.35
C LEU A 271 25.47 19.05 10.20
N LEU A 272 24.18 18.83 9.94
CA LEU A 272 23.09 19.45 10.70
C LEU A 272 22.58 18.57 11.85
N LEU A 273 23.16 17.39 12.07
CA LEU A 273 22.69 16.39 13.04
C LEU A 273 21.17 16.16 12.95
N SER A 274 20.66 16.12 11.73
CA SER A 274 19.22 16.10 11.45
C SER A 274 18.72 14.68 11.18
N PRO A 275 17.92 14.09 12.09
CA PRO A 275 17.38 12.74 11.90
C PRO A 275 16.44 12.66 10.68
N MET A 276 15.73 13.74 10.35
CA MET A 276 14.82 13.75 9.22
C MET A 276 15.56 13.70 7.87
N LEU A 277 16.67 14.43 7.72
CA LEU A 277 17.49 14.35 6.51
C LEU A 277 18.14 12.96 6.38
N LEU A 278 18.45 12.30 7.49
CA LEU A 278 18.94 10.92 7.48
C LEU A 278 17.86 9.96 6.95
N VAL A 279 16.62 10.07 7.42
CA VAL A 279 15.49 9.29 6.89
C VAL A 279 15.30 9.56 5.40
N MET A 280 15.37 10.82 4.97
CA MET A 280 15.26 11.18 3.55
C MET A 280 16.40 10.58 2.72
N SER A 281 17.62 10.55 3.23
CA SER A 281 18.74 9.90 2.53
C SER A 281 18.48 8.41 2.34
N ILE A 282 17.95 7.72 3.35
CA ILE A 282 17.54 6.31 3.24
C ILE A 282 16.43 6.13 2.18
N MET A 283 15.43 7.01 2.17
CA MET A 283 14.35 6.99 1.16
C MET A 283 14.88 7.15 -0.26
N LEU A 284 15.90 7.99 -0.48
CA LEU A 284 16.55 8.14 -1.80
C LEU A 284 17.27 6.85 -2.22
N VAL A 285 17.91 6.14 -1.28
CA VAL A 285 18.52 4.82 -1.57
C VAL A 285 17.46 3.80 -1.94
N LEU A 286 16.36 3.73 -1.19
CA LEU A 286 15.27 2.82 -1.50
C LEU A 286 14.63 3.16 -2.87
N ALA A 287 14.45 4.44 -3.18
CA ALA A 287 13.98 4.88 -4.48
C ALA A 287 14.93 4.52 -5.64
N SER A 288 16.25 4.48 -5.38
CA SER A 288 17.27 4.11 -6.37
C SER A 288 17.27 2.61 -6.74
N ARG A 289 16.59 1.77 -5.95
CA ARG A 289 16.47 0.33 -6.19
C ARG A 289 15.32 -0.02 -7.13
N GLY A 290 14.61 0.98 -7.67
CA GLY A 290 13.51 0.77 -8.61
C GLY A 290 13.98 0.10 -9.90
N TRP A 291 13.24 -0.93 -10.34
CA TRP A 291 13.39 -1.60 -11.62
C TRP A 291 12.41 -1.00 -12.62
N SER A 292 12.82 -0.82 -13.86
CA SER A 292 11.95 -0.45 -14.99
C SER A 292 11.71 -1.67 -15.88
N LEU A 293 10.62 -1.66 -16.63
CA LEU A 293 10.42 -2.65 -17.68
C LEU A 293 11.42 -2.39 -18.82
N THR A 294 11.94 -3.47 -19.38
CA THR A 294 12.68 -3.46 -20.64
C THR A 294 11.73 -3.24 -21.83
N ASP A 295 12.28 -3.14 -23.04
CA ASP A 295 11.44 -3.04 -24.25
C ASP A 295 10.55 -4.31 -24.41
N ASP A 296 11.06 -5.49 -24.05
CA ASP A 296 10.30 -6.75 -24.04
C ASP A 296 9.22 -6.73 -22.95
N GLY A 297 9.53 -6.26 -21.75
CA GLY A 297 8.56 -6.07 -20.68
C GLY A 297 7.45 -5.07 -21.05
N LEU A 298 7.79 -3.99 -21.76
CA LEU A 298 6.81 -3.03 -22.28
C LEU A 298 5.95 -3.63 -23.39
N SER A 299 6.54 -4.44 -24.28
CA SER A 299 5.82 -5.14 -25.34
C SER A 299 4.82 -6.14 -24.77
N LEU A 300 5.25 -6.96 -23.80
CA LEU A 300 4.36 -7.85 -23.06
C LEU A 300 3.22 -7.10 -22.36
N ARG A 301 3.54 -6.00 -21.71
CA ARG A 301 2.53 -5.16 -21.06
C ARG A 301 1.48 -4.66 -22.06
N ARG A 302 1.90 -4.15 -23.22
CA ARG A 302 0.97 -3.69 -24.27
C ARG A 302 0.08 -4.84 -24.74
N TYR A 303 0.66 -5.99 -24.98
CA TYR A 303 -0.07 -7.20 -25.34
C TYR A 303 -1.15 -7.53 -24.31
N LEU A 304 -0.81 -7.52 -23.02
CA LEU A 304 -1.75 -7.78 -21.93
C LEU A 304 -2.84 -6.69 -21.80
N GLU A 305 -2.53 -5.45 -22.11
CA GLU A 305 -3.53 -4.36 -22.18
C GLU A 305 -4.48 -4.57 -23.36
N GLY A 306 -3.99 -5.03 -24.52
CA GLY A 306 -4.83 -5.44 -25.66
C GLY A 306 -5.74 -6.60 -25.31
N LEU A 307 -5.23 -7.62 -24.64
CA LEU A 307 -6.03 -8.76 -24.14
C LEU A 307 -7.12 -8.29 -23.15
N LYS A 308 -6.79 -7.37 -22.26
CA LYS A 308 -7.76 -6.77 -21.33
C LYS A 308 -8.86 -6.02 -22.08
N MET A 309 -8.52 -5.29 -23.14
CA MET A 309 -9.50 -4.60 -23.99
C MET A 309 -10.47 -5.61 -24.64
N TYR A 310 -9.95 -6.68 -25.25
CA TYR A 310 -10.76 -7.74 -25.85
C TYR A 310 -11.71 -8.40 -24.83
N ILE A 311 -11.22 -8.71 -23.63
CA ILE A 311 -12.05 -9.29 -22.57
C ILE A 311 -13.17 -8.33 -22.13
N GLY A 312 -12.91 -7.01 -22.16
CA GLY A 312 -13.83 -5.98 -21.71
C GLY A 312 -14.94 -5.59 -22.67
N VAL A 313 -14.83 -5.92 -23.98
CA VAL A 313 -15.83 -5.55 -24.98
C VAL A 313 -17.03 -6.51 -25.00
N ALA A 314 -18.12 -6.08 -25.63
CA ALA A 314 -19.33 -6.90 -25.78
C ALA A 314 -19.09 -8.12 -26.69
N GLU A 315 -19.90 -9.17 -26.51
CA GLU A 315 -19.76 -10.43 -27.23
C GLU A 315 -19.76 -10.27 -28.76
N ALA A 316 -20.70 -9.49 -29.28
CA ALA A 316 -20.77 -9.22 -30.72
C ALA A 316 -19.50 -8.56 -31.27
N GLU A 317 -18.88 -7.65 -30.49
CA GLU A 317 -17.63 -7.00 -30.85
C GLU A 317 -16.45 -7.96 -30.79
N ARG A 318 -16.41 -8.87 -29.78
CA ARG A 318 -15.41 -9.93 -29.71
C ARG A 318 -15.43 -10.84 -30.93
N LEU A 319 -16.61 -11.28 -31.34
CA LEU A 319 -16.77 -12.10 -32.55
C LEU A 319 -16.32 -11.38 -33.80
N ASN A 320 -16.63 -10.06 -33.92
CA ASN A 320 -16.15 -9.23 -35.01
C ASN A 320 -14.62 -9.11 -35.03
N ILE A 321 -13.97 -8.97 -33.88
CA ILE A 321 -12.50 -8.94 -33.78
C ILE A 321 -11.90 -10.26 -34.27
N LEU A 322 -12.48 -11.41 -33.92
CA LEU A 322 -12.01 -12.73 -34.36
C LEU A 322 -12.13 -12.94 -35.87
N GLN A 323 -13.13 -12.31 -36.48
CA GLN A 323 -13.39 -12.40 -37.93
C GLN A 323 -12.65 -11.32 -38.73
N SER A 324 -11.97 -10.37 -38.06
CA SER A 324 -11.19 -9.33 -38.74
C SER A 324 -9.95 -9.92 -39.45
N PRO A 325 -9.42 -9.27 -40.49
CA PRO A 325 -8.19 -9.74 -41.14
C PRO A 325 -7.05 -9.95 -40.17
N GLU A 326 -6.82 -9.00 -39.23
CA GLU A 326 -5.80 -9.11 -38.20
C GLU A 326 -6.07 -10.27 -37.20
N GLY A 327 -7.35 -10.58 -36.96
CA GLY A 327 -7.76 -11.71 -36.14
C GLY A 327 -7.43 -13.04 -36.79
N THR A 328 -7.77 -13.19 -38.06
CA THR A 328 -7.58 -14.45 -38.82
C THR A 328 -6.13 -14.78 -39.14
N GLU A 329 -5.23 -13.77 -39.18
CA GLU A 329 -3.79 -14.00 -39.34
C GLU A 329 -3.15 -14.74 -38.16
N LYS A 330 -3.68 -14.57 -36.94
CA LYS A 330 -3.13 -15.19 -35.73
C LYS A 330 -3.63 -16.60 -35.51
N VAL A 331 -4.94 -16.80 -35.50
CA VAL A 331 -5.61 -18.10 -35.38
C VAL A 331 -6.95 -18.02 -36.08
N VAL A 332 -7.20 -18.96 -36.94
CA VAL A 332 -8.52 -19.12 -37.57
C VAL A 332 -9.47 -19.78 -36.57
N VAL A 333 -10.37 -19.01 -35.99
CA VAL A 333 -11.45 -19.51 -35.14
C VAL A 333 -12.76 -19.41 -35.92
N ASP A 334 -13.38 -20.57 -36.18
CA ASP A 334 -14.73 -20.56 -36.72
C ASP A 334 -15.70 -20.14 -35.59
N VAL A 335 -16.23 -18.94 -35.71
CA VAL A 335 -17.18 -18.40 -34.72
C VAL A 335 -18.52 -19.12 -34.71
N ASN A 336 -18.81 -19.97 -35.73
CA ASN A 336 -19.97 -20.83 -35.78
C ASN A 336 -19.69 -22.23 -35.15
N ASP A 337 -18.43 -22.56 -34.90
CA ASP A 337 -18.05 -23.78 -34.19
C ASP A 337 -17.98 -23.54 -32.67
N GLY A 338 -19.05 -23.93 -31.99
CA GLY A 338 -19.16 -23.78 -30.54
C GLY A 338 -18.00 -24.43 -29.76
N LYS A 339 -17.40 -25.52 -30.27
CA LYS A 339 -16.26 -26.19 -29.62
C LYS A 339 -14.97 -25.37 -29.70
N GLN A 340 -14.73 -24.73 -30.84
CA GLN A 340 -13.59 -23.82 -30.97
C GLN A 340 -13.76 -22.60 -30.07
N LEU A 341 -14.98 -22.06 -29.98
CA LEU A 341 -15.27 -20.96 -29.05
C LEU A 341 -15.07 -21.36 -27.59
N VAL A 342 -15.57 -22.55 -27.18
CA VAL A 342 -15.33 -23.04 -25.80
C VAL A 342 -13.85 -23.08 -25.50
N LYS A 343 -13.00 -23.68 -26.35
CA LYS A 343 -11.54 -23.75 -26.16
C LYS A 343 -10.89 -22.36 -26.05
N LEU A 344 -11.32 -21.41 -26.89
CA LEU A 344 -10.83 -20.03 -26.83
C LEU A 344 -11.21 -19.38 -25.48
N TYR A 345 -12.46 -19.54 -25.08
CA TYR A 345 -12.96 -18.94 -23.84
C TYR A 345 -12.28 -19.54 -22.59
N GLU A 346 -12.03 -20.85 -22.58
CA GLU A 346 -11.25 -21.52 -21.53
C GLU A 346 -9.85 -20.93 -21.44
N ARG A 347 -9.17 -20.80 -22.57
CA ARG A 347 -7.80 -20.32 -22.63
C ARG A 347 -7.65 -18.87 -22.13
N VAL A 348 -8.67 -18.05 -22.33
CA VAL A 348 -8.70 -16.64 -21.89
C VAL A 348 -9.22 -16.48 -20.46
N LEU A 349 -9.95 -17.48 -19.91
CA LEU A 349 -10.55 -17.43 -18.58
C LEU A 349 -9.59 -17.00 -17.45
N PRO A 350 -8.35 -17.50 -17.36
CA PRO A 350 -7.39 -17.07 -16.33
C PRO A 350 -7.16 -15.56 -16.34
N TYR A 351 -7.07 -14.97 -17.52
CA TYR A 351 -6.89 -13.53 -17.68
C TYR A 351 -8.17 -12.74 -17.41
N ALA A 352 -9.34 -13.30 -17.70
CA ALA A 352 -10.61 -12.70 -17.30
C ALA A 352 -10.71 -12.60 -15.77
N VAL A 353 -10.26 -13.62 -15.04
CA VAL A 353 -10.15 -13.59 -13.57
C VAL A 353 -9.12 -12.57 -13.12
N LEU A 354 -7.95 -12.53 -13.74
CA LEU A 354 -6.91 -11.56 -13.43
C LEU A 354 -7.38 -10.11 -13.56
N PHE A 355 -8.22 -9.83 -14.56
CA PHE A 355 -8.77 -8.50 -14.81
C PHE A 355 -10.09 -8.20 -14.07
N GLY A 356 -10.62 -9.15 -13.26
CA GLY A 356 -11.88 -9.00 -12.52
C GLY A 356 -13.11 -9.00 -13.43
N GLN A 357 -13.06 -9.75 -14.53
CA GLN A 357 -14.12 -9.91 -15.53
C GLN A 357 -14.71 -11.34 -15.52
N GLU A 358 -14.34 -12.15 -14.52
CA GLU A 358 -14.67 -13.57 -14.44
C GLU A 358 -16.16 -13.87 -14.51
N LYS A 359 -16.98 -13.03 -13.90
CA LYS A 359 -18.44 -13.22 -13.84
C LYS A 359 -19.10 -13.18 -15.21
N ASN A 360 -18.76 -12.20 -16.01
CA ASN A 360 -19.33 -12.05 -17.36
C ASN A 360 -18.74 -13.09 -18.30
N TRP A 361 -17.44 -13.35 -18.18
CA TRP A 361 -16.73 -14.32 -19.01
C TRP A 361 -17.22 -15.76 -18.79
N SER A 362 -17.29 -16.21 -17.54
CA SER A 362 -17.74 -17.54 -17.17
C SER A 362 -19.22 -17.78 -17.53
N LYS A 363 -20.06 -16.73 -17.42
CA LYS A 363 -21.47 -16.83 -17.85
C LYS A 363 -21.59 -17.09 -19.34
N GLN A 364 -20.78 -16.40 -20.15
CA GLN A 364 -20.81 -16.58 -21.61
C GLN A 364 -20.21 -17.94 -22.00
N MET A 365 -19.08 -18.31 -21.40
CA MET A 365 -18.47 -19.63 -21.59
C MET A 365 -19.43 -20.77 -21.24
N GLY A 366 -20.16 -20.63 -20.12
CA GLY A 366 -21.18 -21.59 -19.72
C GLY A 366 -22.27 -21.80 -20.78
N LYS A 367 -22.71 -20.73 -21.44
CA LYS A 367 -23.68 -20.83 -22.55
C LYS A 367 -23.12 -21.60 -23.75
N TYR A 368 -21.84 -21.39 -24.09
CA TYR A 368 -21.22 -22.16 -25.17
C TYR A 368 -21.11 -23.66 -24.83
N TYR A 369 -20.80 -23.99 -23.58
CA TYR A 369 -20.83 -25.40 -23.11
C TYR A 369 -22.23 -26.00 -23.24
N GLU A 370 -23.27 -25.27 -22.85
CA GLU A 370 -24.66 -25.74 -22.99
C GLU A 370 -25.05 -25.93 -24.47
N GLN A 371 -24.59 -25.05 -25.38
CA GLN A 371 -24.84 -25.18 -26.81
C GLN A 371 -24.19 -26.41 -27.44
N VAL A 372 -22.97 -26.75 -27.01
CA VAL A 372 -22.26 -27.94 -27.51
C VAL A 372 -22.65 -29.24 -26.77
N GLY A 373 -23.43 -29.13 -25.69
CA GLY A 373 -23.84 -30.28 -24.87
C GLY A 373 -22.67 -30.91 -24.06
N GLU A 374 -21.63 -30.15 -23.79
CA GLU A 374 -20.43 -30.57 -23.07
C GLU A 374 -20.33 -29.88 -21.71
N ALA A 375 -19.37 -30.29 -20.89
CA ALA A 375 -19.02 -29.65 -19.62
C ALA A 375 -17.48 -29.57 -19.52
N PRO A 376 -16.93 -28.58 -18.78
CA PRO A 376 -15.49 -28.51 -18.58
C PRO A 376 -14.99 -29.78 -17.88
N ASP A 377 -13.99 -30.43 -18.43
CA ASP A 377 -13.41 -31.65 -17.90
C ASP A 377 -12.42 -31.39 -16.74
N TRP A 378 -11.93 -30.17 -16.63
CA TRP A 378 -11.03 -29.67 -15.57
C TRP A 378 -11.77 -29.18 -14.31
N TYR A 379 -13.12 -29.06 -14.37
CA TYR A 379 -13.93 -28.58 -13.24
C TYR A 379 -15.10 -29.56 -12.99
N VAL A 380 -15.26 -29.98 -11.73
CA VAL A 380 -16.34 -30.84 -11.29
C VAL A 380 -17.19 -30.09 -10.26
N GLY A 381 -18.35 -29.62 -10.71
CA GLY A 381 -19.36 -29.02 -9.86
C GLY A 381 -20.28 -30.08 -9.20
N GLN A 382 -21.07 -29.65 -8.22
CA GLN A 382 -22.07 -30.53 -7.61
C GLN A 382 -23.39 -30.54 -8.42
N GLY A 383 -23.64 -31.65 -9.12
CA GLY A 383 -24.84 -31.88 -9.91
C GLY A 383 -24.60 -31.79 -11.42
N ALA A 384 -25.70 -31.78 -12.22
CA ALA A 384 -25.61 -31.65 -13.66
C ALA A 384 -25.06 -30.27 -14.05
N PHE A 385 -24.30 -30.24 -15.15
CA PHE A 385 -23.72 -28.99 -15.64
C PHE A 385 -24.84 -27.99 -16.00
N ASN A 386 -24.65 -26.75 -15.56
CA ASN A 386 -25.51 -25.62 -15.84
C ASN A 386 -24.65 -24.35 -15.83
N ALA A 387 -24.82 -23.50 -16.85
CA ALA A 387 -24.02 -22.27 -17.02
C ALA A 387 -24.07 -21.34 -15.80
N VAL A 388 -25.22 -21.22 -15.16
CA VAL A 388 -25.40 -20.38 -13.96
C VAL A 388 -24.67 -20.98 -12.75
N ALA A 389 -24.81 -22.30 -12.54
CA ALA A 389 -24.12 -23.01 -11.47
C ALA A 389 -22.61 -22.98 -11.67
N PHE A 390 -22.14 -23.17 -12.90
CA PHE A 390 -20.71 -23.08 -13.25
C PHE A 390 -20.14 -21.68 -12.99
N SER A 391 -20.80 -20.63 -13.47
CA SER A 391 -20.38 -19.25 -13.23
C SER A 391 -20.38 -18.91 -11.73
N SER A 392 -21.37 -19.41 -10.97
CA SER A 392 -21.43 -19.24 -9.53
C SER A 392 -20.31 -20.00 -8.81
N GLY A 393 -20.01 -21.23 -9.28
CA GLY A 393 -18.89 -22.05 -8.76
C GLY A 393 -17.54 -21.39 -8.96
N LEU A 394 -17.26 -20.83 -10.14
CA LEU A 394 -16.02 -20.09 -10.41
C LEU A 394 -15.89 -18.81 -9.54
N ASN A 395 -16.98 -18.08 -9.33
CA ASN A 395 -16.97 -16.95 -8.40
C ASN A 395 -16.71 -17.42 -6.95
N GLY A 396 -17.30 -18.54 -6.55
CA GLY A 396 -17.07 -19.17 -5.26
C GLY A 396 -15.62 -19.63 -5.08
N LEU A 397 -15.01 -20.21 -6.11
CA LEU A 397 -13.59 -20.56 -6.14
C LEU A 397 -12.70 -19.32 -5.95
N SER A 398 -12.99 -18.25 -6.71
CA SER A 398 -12.25 -16.99 -6.58
C SER A 398 -12.32 -16.45 -5.16
N THR A 399 -13.47 -16.51 -4.52
CA THR A 399 -13.67 -16.07 -3.13
C THR A 399 -12.92 -16.97 -2.16
N ALA A 400 -13.05 -18.31 -2.29
CA ALA A 400 -12.43 -19.27 -1.38
C ALA A 400 -10.90 -19.23 -1.44
N ALA A 401 -10.34 -19.16 -2.65
CA ALA A 401 -8.90 -19.06 -2.86
C ALA A 401 -8.33 -17.68 -2.54
N GLY A 402 -9.14 -16.61 -2.72
CA GLY A 402 -8.80 -15.28 -2.27
C GLY A 402 -8.63 -15.22 -0.75
N HIS A 403 -9.56 -15.77 0.00
CA HIS A 403 -9.45 -15.88 1.47
C HIS A 403 -8.27 -16.72 1.93
N ALA A 404 -7.81 -17.69 1.13
CA ALA A 404 -6.59 -18.44 1.42
C ALA A 404 -5.33 -17.58 1.26
N SER A 405 -5.39 -16.54 0.44
CA SER A 405 -4.27 -15.61 0.17
C SER A 405 -4.27 -14.38 1.10
N ASP A 406 -5.43 -14.05 1.70
CA ASP A 406 -5.57 -12.87 2.55
C ASP A 406 -5.38 -13.25 4.04
N TYR A 407 -4.42 -12.61 4.68
CA TYR A 407 -4.32 -12.61 6.13
C TYR A 407 -5.19 -11.51 6.72
N SER A 408 -6.36 -11.87 7.23
CA SER A 408 -6.99 -11.02 8.23
C SER A 408 -6.25 -11.24 9.55
N SER A 409 -5.32 -10.34 9.89
CA SER A 409 -4.86 -10.20 11.26
C SER A 409 -6.07 -9.77 12.10
N THR A 410 -6.84 -10.73 12.59
CA THR A 410 -7.65 -10.52 13.78
C THR A 410 -6.69 -10.38 14.96
N SER A 411 -5.89 -9.30 14.97
CA SER A 411 -5.40 -8.78 16.21
C SER A 411 -6.65 -8.23 16.90
N GLY A 412 -7.20 -9.01 17.79
CA GLY A 412 -8.08 -8.56 18.84
C GLY A 412 -7.30 -7.61 19.74
N GLY A 413 -6.91 -6.48 19.20
CA GLY A 413 -6.48 -5.31 19.89
C GLY A 413 -7.71 -4.45 20.08
N SER A 414 -8.36 -4.62 21.24
CA SER A 414 -9.20 -3.57 21.80
C SER A 414 -8.31 -2.32 21.91
N SER A 415 -8.30 -1.49 20.85
CA SER A 415 -7.73 -0.16 20.90
C SER A 415 -8.70 0.73 21.69
N GLY A 416 -8.73 0.50 23.02
CA GLY A 416 -9.11 1.48 24.00
C GLY A 416 -8.00 2.52 24.07
N GLY A 417 -7.74 3.24 22.99
CA GLY A 417 -6.85 4.38 22.93
C GLY A 417 -7.56 5.57 23.56
N GLY A 418 -7.56 5.64 24.89
CA GLY A 418 -7.80 6.87 25.60
C GLY A 418 -6.74 7.88 25.14
N PHE A 419 -7.15 8.92 24.45
CA PHE A 419 -6.35 10.10 24.23
C PHE A 419 -6.07 10.72 25.61
N ALA A 420 -4.88 10.48 26.16
CA ALA A 420 -4.35 11.26 27.26
C ALA A 420 -4.11 12.66 26.72
N GLY A 421 -4.97 13.60 27.12
CA GLY A 421 -4.82 15.00 26.83
C GLY A 421 -3.52 15.50 27.44
N GLY A 422 -2.50 15.70 26.62
CA GLY A 422 -1.28 16.40 26.97
C GLY A 422 -1.59 17.87 27.23
N GLY A 423 -1.74 18.23 28.49
CA GLY A 423 -1.79 19.62 28.94
C GLY A 423 -0.43 20.27 28.72
N GLY A 424 -0.28 20.99 27.61
CA GLY A 424 0.83 21.90 27.40
C GLY A 424 0.71 23.10 28.33
N GLY A 425 1.40 23.09 29.45
CA GLY A 425 1.62 24.24 30.29
C GLY A 425 2.60 25.20 29.60
N GLY A 426 2.06 26.18 28.85
CA GLY A 426 2.80 27.30 28.29
C GLY A 426 2.85 28.45 29.28
N GLY A 427 3.93 28.57 30.05
CA GLY A 427 4.28 29.77 30.77
C GLY A 427 4.82 30.81 29.79
N GLY A 428 3.95 31.72 29.31
CA GLY A 428 4.33 32.86 28.53
C GLY A 428 4.49 34.10 29.41
N GLY A 429 5.72 34.45 29.83
CA GLY A 429 6.04 35.75 30.32
C GLY A 429 6.32 36.66 29.13
N GLY A 430 5.39 37.53 28.78
CA GLY A 430 5.59 38.63 27.86
C GLY A 430 5.85 39.92 28.61
N GLY A 431 7.13 40.28 28.67
CA GLY A 431 7.48 41.66 29.05
C GLY A 431 7.56 42.51 27.79
N TRP A 432 7.06 43.66 27.88
CA TRP A 432 7.30 44.77 26.95
C TRP A 432 7.41 46.09 27.72
#